data_604a92adc0bd3f6e6e9af8c36cb885b3
#
_entry.id   604a92adc0bd3f6e6e9af8c36cb885b3
#
_cell.length_a   1.000
_cell.length_b   1.000
_cell.length_c   1.000
_cell.angle_alpha   90.00
_cell.angle_beta   90.00
_cell.angle_gamma   90.00
#
_symmetry.space_group_name_H-M   'P 1'
#
loop_
_entity.id
_entity.type
_entity.pdbx_description
1 polymer ?
#
loop_
_entity_poly.entity_id
_entity_poly.type
_entity_poly.pdbx_seq_one_letter_code
_entity_poly.pdbx_strand_id
1 'polypeptide(L)'
;MKKEKEQLINCWLKSGIVKNKRIIAAFRSVKREYFVLSEFRKEAYSDTALPILAGQTISQPTTVVGMLEALELKPGMNILEIGAGSGYNAALMGRIVGKKGKVFATEIIPGLVSFARQNLDKAGIENVKVINTDGSIGYVSGSPYDRIIVTAASPEIPEELVQQLKEGGIIVIPVGSEIGQTLIKAKKTKGKLVRQQLGEYVFVPLKGRYGY
;
A
#
# COMPACT_ATOMS: atom_id res chain seq x y z
N MET A 1 -6.63 -2.09 -22.26
CA MET A 1 -5.61 -1.95 -21.17
C MET A 1 -4.77 -0.68 -21.26
N LYS A 2 -4.03 -0.39 -22.36
CA LYS A 2 -3.21 0.85 -22.41
C LYS A 2 -4.07 2.13 -22.43
N LYS A 3 -5.19 2.13 -23.11
CA LYS A 3 -6.12 3.26 -23.20
C LYS A 3 -6.79 3.55 -21.86
N GLU A 4 -7.29 2.51 -21.19
CA GLU A 4 -7.95 2.62 -19.88
C GLU A 4 -6.97 3.10 -18.80
N LYS A 5 -5.72 2.61 -18.85
CA LYS A 5 -4.65 3.05 -17.96
C LYS A 5 -4.39 4.57 -18.08
N GLU A 6 -4.26 5.08 -19.31
CA GLU A 6 -4.06 6.52 -19.54
C GLU A 6 -5.31 7.34 -19.21
N GLN A 7 -6.51 6.77 -19.36
CA GLN A 7 -7.75 7.44 -18.92
C GLN A 7 -7.77 7.66 -17.40
N LEU A 8 -7.40 6.66 -16.59
CA LEU A 8 -7.25 6.80 -15.14
C LEU A 8 -6.24 7.90 -14.79
N ILE A 9 -5.06 7.87 -15.39
CA ILE A 9 -4.02 8.86 -15.15
C ILE A 9 -4.52 10.28 -15.46
N ASN A 10 -5.17 10.45 -16.60
CA ASN A 10 -5.71 11.75 -16.99
C ASN A 10 -6.81 12.24 -16.03
N CYS A 11 -7.66 11.34 -15.52
CA CYS A 11 -8.65 11.65 -14.50
C CYS A 11 -7.98 12.17 -13.22
N TRP A 12 -6.97 11.43 -12.69
CA TRP A 12 -6.26 11.82 -11.47
C TRP A 12 -5.50 13.14 -11.58
N LEU A 13 -4.90 13.41 -12.75
CA LEU A 13 -4.21 14.69 -13.01
C LEU A 13 -5.19 15.85 -13.06
N LYS A 14 -6.33 15.68 -13.72
CA LYS A 14 -7.39 16.70 -13.84
C LYS A 14 -8.06 16.99 -12.50
N SER A 15 -8.33 15.96 -11.70
CA SER A 15 -8.97 16.09 -10.37
C SER A 15 -7.99 16.49 -9.25
N GLY A 16 -6.68 16.49 -9.51
CA GLY A 16 -5.67 16.81 -8.51
C GLY A 16 -5.46 15.73 -7.44
N ILE A 17 -5.99 14.52 -7.66
CA ILE A 17 -5.81 13.37 -6.75
C ILE A 17 -4.32 13.00 -6.67
N VAL A 18 -3.60 13.05 -7.79
CA VAL A 18 -2.17 12.77 -7.86
C VAL A 18 -1.42 13.98 -8.41
N LYS A 19 -0.49 14.50 -7.62
CA LYS A 19 0.42 15.61 -7.99
C LYS A 19 1.85 15.11 -8.19
N ASN A 20 2.23 14.03 -7.53
CA ASN A 20 3.58 13.47 -7.60
C ASN A 20 3.80 12.72 -8.92
N LYS A 21 4.62 13.29 -9.80
CA LYS A 21 4.96 12.71 -11.10
C LYS A 21 5.58 11.31 -11.01
N ARG A 22 6.22 10.95 -9.85
CA ARG A 22 6.81 9.61 -9.65
C ARG A 22 5.73 8.55 -9.48
N ILE A 23 4.60 8.87 -8.86
CA ILE A 23 3.45 7.95 -8.76
C ILE A 23 2.92 7.65 -10.16
N ILE A 24 2.74 8.66 -10.99
CA ILE A 24 2.30 8.48 -12.37
C ILE A 24 3.30 7.62 -13.17
N ALA A 25 4.60 7.89 -13.03
CA ALA A 25 5.65 7.11 -13.71
C ALA A 25 5.65 5.64 -13.23
N ALA A 26 5.52 5.40 -11.93
CA ALA A 26 5.40 4.06 -11.37
C ALA A 26 4.15 3.34 -11.88
N PHE A 27 2.99 3.98 -11.84
CA PHE A 27 1.74 3.42 -12.35
C PHE A 27 1.82 3.09 -13.84
N ARG A 28 2.49 3.90 -14.67
CA ARG A 28 2.74 3.60 -16.09
C ARG A 28 3.64 2.39 -16.27
N SER A 29 4.69 2.25 -15.46
CA SER A 29 5.71 1.20 -15.61
C SER A 29 5.28 -0.14 -15.02
N VAL A 30 4.53 -0.16 -13.93
CA VAL A 30 4.05 -1.39 -13.29
C VAL A 30 2.76 -1.84 -13.98
N LYS A 31 2.76 -3.07 -14.49
CA LYS A 31 1.62 -3.67 -15.17
C LYS A 31 0.68 -4.28 -14.13
N ARG A 32 -0.42 -3.58 -13.79
CA ARG A 32 -1.41 -4.05 -12.81
C ARG A 32 -2.01 -5.41 -13.17
N GLU A 33 -2.10 -5.73 -14.47
CA GLU A 33 -2.56 -7.01 -14.97
C GLU A 33 -1.69 -8.22 -14.56
N TYR A 34 -0.53 -8.00 -13.97
CA TYR A 34 0.29 -9.05 -13.35
C TYR A 34 -0.14 -9.39 -11.93
N PHE A 35 -0.90 -8.50 -11.28
CA PHE A 35 -1.27 -8.55 -9.87
C PHE A 35 -2.76 -8.88 -9.64
N VAL A 36 -3.50 -9.15 -10.69
CA VAL A 36 -4.88 -9.62 -10.65
C VAL A 36 -4.96 -11.08 -11.08
N LEU A 37 -6.04 -11.77 -10.69
CA LEU A 37 -6.29 -13.12 -11.17
C LEU A 37 -6.54 -13.12 -12.69
N SER A 38 -6.30 -14.26 -13.34
CA SER A 38 -6.38 -14.40 -14.80
C SER A 38 -7.72 -13.95 -15.39
N GLU A 39 -8.82 -14.28 -14.73
CA GLU A 39 -10.19 -13.95 -15.10
C GLU A 39 -10.46 -12.44 -15.09
N PHE A 40 -9.78 -11.68 -14.21
CA PHE A 40 -9.95 -10.24 -14.07
C PHE A 40 -8.94 -9.39 -14.86
N ARG A 41 -8.09 -10.01 -15.69
CA ARG A 41 -7.05 -9.27 -16.44
C ARG A 41 -7.60 -8.15 -17.32
N LYS A 42 -8.76 -8.36 -17.94
CA LYS A 42 -9.41 -7.36 -18.80
C LYS A 42 -9.89 -6.15 -17.99
N GLU A 43 -10.18 -6.34 -16.72
CA GLU A 43 -10.69 -5.33 -15.77
C GLU A 43 -9.58 -4.68 -14.93
N ALA A 44 -8.31 -5.07 -15.15
CA ALA A 44 -7.18 -4.61 -14.33
C ALA A 44 -7.09 -3.07 -14.19
N TYR A 45 -7.62 -2.31 -15.12
CA TYR A 45 -7.65 -0.85 -15.12
C TYR A 45 -9.05 -0.26 -14.95
N SER A 46 -10.05 -1.07 -14.59
CA SER A 46 -11.31 -0.56 -14.04
C SER A 46 -11.07 0.06 -12.67
N ASP A 47 -11.67 1.22 -12.40
CA ASP A 47 -11.46 1.92 -11.13
C ASP A 47 -12.32 1.33 -10.01
N THR A 48 -12.09 0.05 -9.74
CA THR A 48 -12.75 -0.75 -8.70
C THR A 48 -11.79 -1.72 -8.04
N ALA A 49 -12.10 -2.15 -6.83
CA ALA A 49 -11.41 -3.28 -6.19
C ALA A 49 -11.76 -4.58 -6.93
N LEU A 50 -10.78 -5.47 -7.08
CA LEU A 50 -10.98 -6.77 -7.71
C LEU A 50 -10.61 -7.91 -6.74
N PRO A 51 -11.31 -9.05 -6.81
CA PRO A 51 -10.98 -10.21 -5.98
C PRO A 51 -9.57 -10.73 -6.28
N ILE A 52 -8.91 -11.22 -5.22
CA ILE A 52 -7.68 -12.03 -5.29
C ILE A 52 -7.85 -13.29 -4.46
N LEU A 53 -6.76 -14.03 -4.18
CA LEU A 53 -6.81 -15.24 -3.38
C LEU A 53 -7.30 -15.00 -1.96
N ALA A 54 -7.79 -16.06 -1.31
CA ALA A 54 -8.19 -16.11 0.10
C ALA A 54 -9.28 -15.07 0.49
N GLY A 55 -10.17 -14.72 -0.44
CA GLY A 55 -11.25 -13.77 -0.19
C GLY A 55 -10.79 -12.32 0.02
N GLN A 56 -9.54 -12.02 -0.34
CA GLN A 56 -8.99 -10.67 -0.27
C GLN A 56 -9.19 -9.92 -1.60
N THR A 57 -8.82 -8.65 -1.63
CA THR A 57 -8.94 -7.82 -2.83
C THR A 57 -7.65 -7.08 -3.15
N ILE A 58 -7.41 -6.81 -4.43
CA ILE A 58 -6.52 -5.73 -4.86
C ILE A 58 -7.33 -4.44 -4.89
N SER A 59 -6.90 -3.44 -4.14
CA SER A 59 -7.63 -2.18 -3.99
C SER A 59 -7.85 -1.45 -5.32
N GLN A 60 -8.92 -0.66 -5.38
CA GLN A 60 -9.23 0.26 -6.48
C GLN A 60 -8.02 1.12 -6.85
N PRO A 61 -7.70 1.31 -8.14
CA PRO A 61 -6.57 2.13 -8.58
C PRO A 61 -6.52 3.52 -7.97
N THR A 62 -7.64 4.23 -7.93
CA THR A 62 -7.71 5.58 -7.33
C THR A 62 -7.39 5.57 -5.84
N THR A 63 -7.87 4.57 -5.09
CA THR A 63 -7.54 4.41 -3.65
C THR A 63 -6.04 4.20 -3.46
N VAL A 64 -5.42 3.30 -4.26
CA VAL A 64 -3.98 3.03 -4.20
C VAL A 64 -3.17 4.31 -4.41
N VAL A 65 -3.42 5.04 -5.50
CA VAL A 65 -2.63 6.24 -5.80
C VAL A 65 -2.87 7.37 -4.82
N GLY A 66 -4.10 7.50 -4.27
CA GLY A 66 -4.42 8.46 -3.21
C GLY A 66 -3.64 8.19 -1.93
N MET A 67 -3.54 6.93 -1.50
CA MET A 67 -2.73 6.52 -0.35
C MET A 67 -1.24 6.78 -0.59
N LEU A 68 -0.73 6.49 -1.78
CA LEU A 68 0.67 6.76 -2.14
C LEU A 68 0.99 8.27 -2.18
N GLU A 69 0.04 9.10 -2.64
CA GLU A 69 0.18 10.57 -2.61
C GLU A 69 0.27 11.07 -1.16
N ALA A 70 -0.60 10.54 -0.27
CA ALA A 70 -0.60 10.88 1.16
C ALA A 70 0.70 10.49 1.88
N LEU A 71 1.39 9.44 1.44
CA LEU A 71 2.68 9.00 2.00
C LEU A 71 3.85 9.93 1.67
N GLU A 72 3.75 10.81 0.67
CA GLU A 72 4.84 11.72 0.28
C GLU A 72 6.16 10.99 0.01
N LEU A 73 6.09 9.93 -0.80
CA LEU A 73 7.23 9.06 -1.09
C LEU A 73 8.36 9.79 -1.83
N LYS A 74 9.59 9.49 -1.44
CA LYS A 74 10.83 10.01 -2.08
C LYS A 74 11.80 8.85 -2.38
N PRO A 75 12.70 9.01 -3.37
CA PRO A 75 13.76 8.04 -3.61
C PRO A 75 14.62 7.77 -2.37
N GLY A 76 15.04 6.52 -2.21
CA GLY A 76 15.91 6.09 -1.11
C GLY A 76 15.21 5.80 0.22
N MET A 77 13.90 6.01 0.33
CA MET A 77 13.15 5.76 1.56
C MET A 77 13.07 4.27 1.92
N ASN A 78 12.98 4.01 3.22
CA ASN A 78 12.70 2.71 3.84
C ASN A 78 11.23 2.66 4.23
N ILE A 79 10.48 1.71 3.64
CA ILE A 79 9.02 1.65 3.74
C ILE A 79 8.59 0.33 4.37
N LEU A 80 7.56 0.39 5.23
CA LEU A 80 6.81 -0.78 5.68
C LEU A 80 5.39 -0.74 5.09
N GLU A 81 4.99 -1.84 4.48
CA GLU A 81 3.61 -2.11 4.09
C GLU A 81 3.05 -3.24 4.94
N ILE A 82 1.83 -3.07 5.43
CA ILE A 82 1.07 -4.08 6.17
C ILE A 82 -0.13 -4.49 5.33
N GLY A 83 -0.15 -5.79 4.94
CA GLY A 83 -1.08 -6.35 3.99
C GLY A 83 -0.55 -6.28 2.55
N ALA A 84 0.43 -7.11 2.19
CA ALA A 84 1.00 -7.13 0.84
C ALA A 84 -0.04 -7.53 -0.23
N GLY A 85 -1.00 -8.40 0.12
CA GLY A 85 -2.02 -8.88 -0.78
C GLY A 85 -1.45 -9.46 -2.07
N SER A 86 -1.72 -8.83 -3.20
CA SER A 86 -1.15 -9.19 -4.50
C SER A 86 0.29 -8.72 -4.72
N GLY A 87 0.82 -7.83 -3.88
CA GLY A 87 2.11 -7.16 -4.05
C GLY A 87 2.07 -5.90 -4.94
N TYR A 88 0.90 -5.47 -5.42
CA TYR A 88 0.79 -4.35 -6.36
C TYR A 88 1.22 -3.02 -5.77
N ASN A 89 0.74 -2.69 -4.57
CA ASN A 89 1.08 -1.45 -3.89
C ASN A 89 2.58 -1.41 -3.54
N ALA A 90 3.12 -2.54 -3.03
CA ALA A 90 4.56 -2.72 -2.82
C ALA A 90 5.38 -2.49 -4.09
N ALA A 91 4.92 -3.01 -5.25
CA ALA A 91 5.59 -2.82 -6.54
C ALA A 91 5.65 -1.34 -6.95
N LEU A 92 4.56 -0.60 -6.79
CA LEU A 92 4.53 0.84 -7.05
C LEU A 92 5.50 1.60 -6.14
N MET A 93 5.47 1.31 -4.84
CA MET A 93 6.40 1.91 -3.87
C MET A 93 7.85 1.57 -4.21
N GLY A 94 8.15 0.32 -4.56
CA GLY A 94 9.49 -0.11 -4.99
C GLY A 94 10.00 0.70 -6.18
N ARG A 95 9.17 0.97 -7.18
CA ARG A 95 9.52 1.84 -8.33
C ARG A 95 9.75 3.29 -7.91
N ILE A 96 8.94 3.82 -6.98
CA ILE A 96 9.03 5.22 -6.54
C ILE A 96 10.30 5.44 -5.71
N VAL A 97 10.61 4.55 -4.76
CA VAL A 97 11.80 4.69 -3.91
C VAL A 97 13.10 4.34 -4.63
N GLY A 98 13.02 3.56 -5.71
CA GLY A 98 14.15 3.22 -6.58
C GLY A 98 15.18 2.30 -5.91
N LYS A 99 16.30 2.04 -6.60
CA LYS A 99 17.32 1.05 -6.18
C LYS A 99 17.94 1.29 -4.81
N LYS A 100 17.99 2.53 -4.32
CA LYS A 100 18.54 2.89 -2.99
C LYS A 100 17.50 2.76 -1.88
N GLY A 101 16.21 2.70 -2.20
CA GLY A 101 15.12 2.51 -1.25
C GLY A 101 14.77 1.04 -1.05
N LYS A 102 14.06 0.73 0.03
CA LYS A 102 13.60 -0.62 0.37
C LYS A 102 12.14 -0.59 0.75
N VAL A 103 11.43 -1.64 0.38
CA VAL A 103 10.03 -1.88 0.83
C VAL A 103 9.99 -3.23 1.51
N PHE A 104 9.58 -3.25 2.77
CA PHE A 104 9.23 -4.46 3.51
C PHE A 104 7.70 -4.56 3.51
N ALA A 105 7.16 -5.62 2.92
CA ALA A 105 5.72 -5.86 2.85
C ALA A 105 5.39 -7.11 3.68
N THR A 106 4.58 -6.95 4.73
CA THR A 106 4.13 -8.07 5.57
C THR A 106 2.81 -8.61 5.07
N GLU A 107 2.64 -9.93 5.16
CA GLU A 107 1.41 -10.62 4.79
C GLU A 107 1.23 -11.84 5.71
N ILE A 108 0.06 -11.96 6.32
CA ILE A 108 -0.23 -13.04 7.27
C ILE A 108 -0.68 -14.33 6.57
N ILE A 109 -1.23 -14.24 5.36
CA ILE A 109 -1.78 -15.37 4.60
C ILE A 109 -0.68 -15.98 3.70
N PRO A 110 -0.18 -17.20 3.97
CA PRO A 110 0.95 -17.77 3.23
C PRO A 110 0.73 -17.86 1.71
N GLY A 111 -0.51 -18.15 1.27
CA GLY A 111 -0.87 -18.19 -0.15
C GLY A 111 -0.69 -16.85 -0.85
N LEU A 112 -1.02 -15.74 -0.17
CA LEU A 112 -0.81 -14.39 -0.67
C LEU A 112 0.67 -13.98 -0.67
N VAL A 113 1.46 -14.44 0.30
CA VAL A 113 2.92 -14.23 0.29
C VAL A 113 3.53 -14.81 -0.99
N SER A 114 3.18 -16.05 -1.33
CA SER A 114 3.65 -16.71 -2.55
C SER A 114 3.17 -15.98 -3.80
N PHE A 115 1.90 -15.60 -3.84
CA PHE A 115 1.30 -14.84 -4.95
C PHE A 115 1.98 -13.49 -5.16
N ALA A 116 2.18 -12.71 -4.08
CA ALA A 116 2.86 -11.42 -4.14
C ALA A 116 4.29 -11.55 -4.66
N ARG A 117 5.07 -12.52 -4.16
CA ARG A 117 6.45 -12.77 -4.61
C ARG A 117 6.51 -13.07 -6.11
N GLN A 118 5.68 -13.99 -6.60
CA GLN A 118 5.61 -14.34 -8.02
C GLN A 118 5.26 -13.13 -8.89
N ASN A 119 4.32 -12.28 -8.44
CA ASN A 119 3.92 -11.09 -9.17
C ASN A 119 5.03 -10.04 -9.21
N LEU A 120 5.76 -9.85 -8.10
CA LEU A 120 6.89 -8.94 -8.01
C LEU A 120 8.04 -9.38 -8.91
N ASP A 121 8.37 -10.67 -8.92
CA ASP A 121 9.38 -11.26 -9.82
C ASP A 121 8.99 -11.03 -11.29
N LYS A 122 7.75 -11.32 -11.64
CA LYS A 122 7.21 -11.09 -12.99
C LYS A 122 7.24 -9.61 -13.40
N ALA A 123 7.09 -8.70 -12.44
CA ALA A 123 7.17 -7.25 -12.66
C ALA A 123 8.61 -6.70 -12.64
N GLY A 124 9.62 -7.53 -12.35
CA GLY A 124 11.02 -7.13 -12.23
C GLY A 124 11.25 -6.13 -11.10
N ILE A 125 10.66 -6.39 -9.93
CA ILE A 125 10.79 -5.56 -8.72
C ILE A 125 11.71 -6.28 -7.72
N GLU A 126 12.91 -5.76 -7.53
CA GLU A 126 13.97 -6.43 -6.74
C GLU A 126 14.15 -5.84 -5.33
N ASN A 127 13.66 -4.62 -5.08
CA ASN A 127 13.85 -3.89 -3.82
C ASN A 127 12.64 -3.99 -2.87
N VAL A 128 11.78 -4.97 -3.10
CA VAL A 128 10.63 -5.31 -2.24
C VAL A 128 10.87 -6.69 -1.61
N LYS A 129 10.75 -6.78 -0.28
CA LYS A 129 10.80 -8.05 0.45
C LYS A 129 9.44 -8.35 1.06
N VAL A 130 8.80 -9.43 0.63
CA VAL A 130 7.54 -9.91 1.23
C VAL A 130 7.84 -10.89 2.36
N ILE A 131 7.32 -10.62 3.55
CA ILE A 131 7.55 -11.37 4.78
C ILE A 131 6.23 -12.00 5.24
N ASN A 132 6.24 -13.31 5.50
CA ASN A 132 5.09 -13.98 6.10
C ASN A 132 5.12 -13.76 7.62
N THR A 133 4.33 -12.82 8.09
CA THR A 133 4.25 -12.47 9.52
C THR A 133 2.97 -11.68 9.81
N ASP A 134 2.60 -11.60 11.09
CA ASP A 134 1.60 -10.66 11.57
C ASP A 134 2.12 -9.23 11.42
N GLY A 135 1.54 -8.49 10.47
CA GLY A 135 1.93 -7.11 10.20
C GLY A 135 1.44 -6.11 11.23
N SER A 136 0.43 -6.46 12.05
CA SER A 136 -0.11 -5.55 13.07
C SER A 136 0.93 -5.19 14.14
N ILE A 137 1.93 -6.05 14.35
CA ILE A 137 3.08 -5.79 15.23
C ILE A 137 4.26 -5.11 14.49
N GLY A 138 4.10 -4.82 13.20
CA GLY A 138 5.17 -4.29 12.34
C GLY A 138 6.22 -5.32 11.94
N TYR A 139 7.41 -4.83 11.58
CA TYR A 139 8.57 -5.67 11.26
C TYR A 139 9.85 -5.00 11.76
N VAL A 140 10.20 -5.31 13.01
CA VAL A 140 11.31 -4.67 13.76
C VAL A 140 12.64 -4.79 13.03
N SER A 141 12.96 -5.94 12.41
CA SER A 141 14.22 -6.15 11.71
C SER A 141 14.48 -5.22 10.52
N GLY A 142 13.45 -4.57 9.99
CA GLY A 142 13.56 -3.58 8.91
C GLY A 142 13.49 -2.13 9.38
N SER A 143 13.14 -1.90 10.66
CA SER A 143 12.98 -0.56 11.23
C SER A 143 14.31 0.17 11.44
N PRO A 144 14.32 1.52 11.59
CA PRO A 144 13.16 2.40 11.55
C PRO A 144 12.73 2.76 10.12
N TYR A 145 11.42 3.04 9.94
CA TYR A 145 10.81 3.33 8.64
C TYR A 145 10.60 4.82 8.41
N ASP A 146 10.83 5.28 7.17
CA ASP A 146 10.47 6.63 6.74
C ASP A 146 8.95 6.77 6.56
N ARG A 147 8.32 5.68 6.10
CA ARG A 147 6.88 5.61 5.81
C ARG A 147 6.32 4.24 6.19
N ILE A 148 5.09 4.24 6.69
CA ILE A 148 4.31 3.02 6.94
C ILE A 148 2.97 3.16 6.22
N ILE A 149 2.53 2.12 5.55
CA ILE A 149 1.19 2.03 4.96
C ILE A 149 0.51 0.77 5.43
N VAL A 150 -0.74 0.89 5.85
CA VAL A 150 -1.60 -0.24 6.21
C VAL A 150 -2.73 -0.30 5.20
N THR A 151 -2.87 -1.44 4.53
CA THR A 151 -3.84 -1.66 3.45
C THR A 151 -5.03 -2.52 3.90
N ALA A 152 -5.23 -2.60 5.21
CA ALA A 152 -6.33 -3.28 5.87
C ALA A 152 -6.89 -2.42 7.01
N ALA A 153 -8.18 -2.56 7.31
CA ALA A 153 -8.88 -1.82 8.36
C ALA A 153 -8.35 -2.18 9.75
N SER A 154 -8.03 -1.20 10.57
CA SER A 154 -7.57 -1.39 11.95
C SER A 154 -8.50 -0.68 12.94
N PRO A 155 -8.78 -1.23 14.13
CA PRO A 155 -9.57 -0.52 15.13
C PRO A 155 -8.90 0.78 15.60
N GLU A 156 -7.57 0.79 15.64
CA GLU A 156 -6.77 1.94 16.01
C GLU A 156 -5.39 1.91 15.32
N ILE A 157 -4.55 2.91 15.53
CA ILE A 157 -3.15 2.89 15.07
C ILE A 157 -2.33 2.12 16.09
N PRO A 158 -1.80 0.91 15.77
CA PRO A 158 -0.99 0.15 16.71
C PRO A 158 0.27 0.90 17.14
N GLU A 159 0.54 0.93 18.45
CA GLU A 159 1.69 1.64 19.03
C GLU A 159 3.01 1.07 18.51
N GLU A 160 3.07 -0.22 18.24
CA GLU A 160 4.23 -0.90 17.66
C GLU A 160 4.65 -0.32 16.31
N LEU A 161 3.69 0.13 15.51
CA LEU A 161 3.97 0.80 14.24
C LEU A 161 4.51 2.22 14.47
N VAL A 162 3.99 2.92 15.48
CA VAL A 162 4.45 4.26 15.85
C VAL A 162 5.89 4.22 16.34
N GLN A 163 6.26 3.19 17.14
CA GLN A 163 7.63 3.00 17.63
C GLN A 163 8.61 2.73 16.50
N GLN A 164 8.19 1.98 15.46
CA GLN A 164 9.01 1.65 14.28
C GLN A 164 9.07 2.79 13.25
N LEU A 165 8.24 3.84 13.39
CA LEU A 165 8.23 5.00 12.51
C LEU A 165 9.28 6.02 12.97
N LYS A 166 10.10 6.53 12.02
CA LYS A 166 11.06 7.61 12.27
C LYS A 166 10.38 8.89 12.75
N GLU A 167 11.11 9.71 13.48
CA GLU A 167 10.72 11.11 13.69
C GLU A 167 10.58 11.83 12.34
N GLY A 168 9.50 12.57 12.13
CA GLY A 168 9.13 13.14 10.82
C GLY A 168 8.54 12.12 9.83
N GLY A 169 8.45 10.84 10.19
CA GLY A 169 7.85 9.78 9.39
C GLY A 169 6.33 9.92 9.26
N ILE A 170 5.75 9.31 8.24
CA ILE A 170 4.30 9.33 7.97
C ILE A 170 3.75 7.91 7.94
N ILE A 171 2.63 7.69 8.63
CA ILE A 171 1.81 6.49 8.50
C ILE A 171 0.48 6.84 7.82
N VAL A 172 0.03 5.98 6.89
CA VAL A 172 -1.30 6.05 6.26
C VAL A 172 -2.01 4.73 6.57
N ILE A 173 -3.18 4.83 7.20
CA ILE A 173 -3.90 3.67 7.75
C ILE A 173 -5.41 3.94 7.80
N PRO A 174 -6.27 2.99 7.37
CA PRO A 174 -7.71 3.07 7.60
C PRO A 174 -8.03 2.65 9.04
N VAL A 175 -8.68 3.55 9.79
CA VAL A 175 -9.03 3.35 11.20
C VAL A 175 -10.55 3.45 11.39
N GLY A 176 -11.14 2.48 12.07
CA GLY A 176 -12.59 2.47 12.34
C GLY A 176 -13.11 1.08 12.67
N SER A 177 -14.35 0.77 12.29
CA SER A 177 -14.96 -0.54 12.46
C SER A 177 -14.75 -1.43 11.22
N GLU A 178 -15.15 -2.71 11.28
CA GLU A 178 -15.08 -3.61 10.12
C GLU A 178 -15.95 -3.16 8.92
N ILE A 179 -16.97 -2.34 9.16
CA ILE A 179 -17.93 -1.90 8.14
C ILE A 179 -17.66 -0.51 7.55
N GLY A 180 -16.74 0.27 8.15
CA GLY A 180 -16.40 1.61 7.67
C GLY A 180 -15.23 2.22 8.42
N GLN A 181 -14.31 2.83 7.69
CA GLN A 181 -13.10 3.41 8.25
C GLN A 181 -12.83 4.80 7.70
N THR A 182 -12.29 5.65 8.55
CA THR A 182 -11.66 6.90 8.13
C THR A 182 -10.19 6.63 7.78
N LEU A 183 -9.78 6.95 6.56
CA LEU A 183 -8.38 6.90 6.18
C LEU A 183 -7.61 8.02 6.87
N ILE A 184 -6.65 7.65 7.70
CA ILE A 184 -5.83 8.57 8.49
C ILE A 184 -4.43 8.66 7.89
N LYS A 185 -3.97 9.89 7.65
CA LYS A 185 -2.55 10.21 7.51
C LYS A 185 -2.08 10.76 8.85
N ALA A 186 -1.02 10.18 9.43
CA ALA A 186 -0.45 10.71 10.65
C ALA A 186 1.06 10.87 10.51
N LYS A 187 1.57 12.03 10.96
CA LYS A 187 3.00 12.36 10.98
C LYS A 187 3.52 12.32 12.40
N LYS A 188 4.63 11.59 12.63
CA LYS A 188 5.31 11.58 13.92
C LYS A 188 6.09 12.88 14.11
N THR A 189 5.78 13.61 15.18
CA THR A 189 6.39 14.90 15.50
C THR A 189 6.59 14.98 17.02
N LYS A 190 7.84 15.10 17.45
CA LYS A 190 8.23 15.10 18.88
C LYS A 190 7.66 13.87 19.62
N GLY A 191 7.77 12.70 18.99
CA GLY A 191 7.29 11.41 19.50
C GLY A 191 5.79 11.20 19.46
N LYS A 192 4.97 12.18 19.02
CA LYS A 192 3.51 12.09 18.96
C LYS A 192 3.01 12.08 17.51
N LEU A 193 1.82 11.51 17.27
CA LEU A 193 1.17 11.52 15.96
C LEU A 193 0.29 12.76 15.77
N VAL A 194 0.60 13.58 14.78
CA VAL A 194 -0.30 14.62 14.26
C VAL A 194 -1.12 14.01 13.13
N ARG A 195 -2.44 13.90 13.33
CA ARG A 195 -3.37 13.18 12.46
C ARG A 195 -4.10 14.13 11.52
N GLN A 196 -4.37 13.63 10.30
CA GLN A 196 -5.22 14.26 9.28
C GLN A 196 -6.17 13.19 8.72
N GLN A 197 -7.45 13.47 8.66
CA GLN A 197 -8.45 12.62 7.99
C GLN A 197 -8.42 12.88 6.47
N LEU A 198 -8.47 11.81 5.69
CA LEU A 198 -8.41 11.87 4.23
C LEU A 198 -9.73 11.47 3.54
N GLY A 199 -10.71 10.96 4.29
CA GLY A 199 -12.02 10.52 3.80
C GLY A 199 -12.42 9.14 4.31
N GLU A 200 -13.61 8.71 3.92
CA GLU A 200 -14.22 7.45 4.35
C GLU A 200 -13.97 6.36 3.31
N TYR A 201 -13.67 5.15 3.79
CA TYR A 201 -13.34 4.00 2.97
C TYR A 201 -13.86 2.71 3.60
N VAL A 202 -13.86 1.63 2.80
CA VAL A 202 -14.10 0.27 3.26
C VAL A 202 -12.93 -0.60 2.83
N PHE A 203 -12.18 -1.10 3.79
CA PHE A 203 -11.07 -2.04 3.61
C PHE A 203 -11.40 -3.39 4.22
N VAL A 204 -10.71 -4.44 3.75
CA VAL A 204 -10.71 -5.75 4.42
C VAL A 204 -10.15 -5.59 5.84
N PRO A 205 -10.63 -6.36 6.84
CA PRO A 205 -10.16 -6.23 8.21
C PRO A 205 -8.68 -6.66 8.35
N LEU A 206 -7.93 -5.90 9.14
CA LEU A 206 -6.58 -6.27 9.55
C LEU A 206 -6.67 -7.50 10.45
N LYS A 207 -5.94 -8.56 10.09
CA LYS A 207 -5.80 -9.77 10.90
C LYS A 207 -4.49 -9.70 11.68
N GLY A 208 -4.52 -10.17 12.93
CA GLY A 208 -3.36 -10.22 13.79
C GLY A 208 -3.65 -9.67 15.19
N ARG A 209 -2.59 -9.53 15.98
CA ARG A 209 -2.67 -9.19 17.41
C ARG A 209 -3.39 -7.87 17.69
N TYR A 210 -3.21 -6.88 16.82
CA TYR A 210 -3.80 -5.52 16.93
C TYR A 210 -4.81 -5.24 15.81
N GLY A 211 -5.35 -6.27 15.19
CA GLY A 211 -6.44 -6.20 14.24
C GLY A 211 -7.79 -6.57 14.88
N TYR A 212 -8.69 -7.13 14.06
CA TYR A 212 -9.99 -7.68 14.47
C TYR A 212 -9.92 -9.19 14.69
#